data_04f016a3bf38956a7491593e6de5ca9c
#
_entry.id   04f016a3bf38956a7491593e6de5ca9c
#
_cell.length_a   1.000
_cell.length_b   1.000
_cell.length_c   1.000
_cell.angle_alpha   90.00
_cell.angle_beta   90.00
_cell.angle_gamma   90.00
#
_symmetry.space_group_name_H-M   'P 1'
#
loop_
_entity.id
_entity.type
_entity.pdbx_description
1 polymer ?
#
loop_
_entity_poly.entity_id
_entity_poly.type
_entity_poly.pdbx_seq_one_letter_code
_entity_poly.pdbx_strand_id
1 'polypeptide(L)'
;MLRSLSISGRVWQSSAIRVWLVVCGTLLAVLLIIQTTSLRHKGLTTDESLHYHYGYRVLHDTPRRGGVLDSSTMPFSSLHAMTSGNLAILARSIGLPIDTSWESQVKRGRYATIILSLLLALYVLKWSYELYGRNGALLSLSLYVFDPNLLAHGQLVTADLPATLMTTMALYHFWHFLKLGGKARALLSSLTLGLSQLAKYSCIYLYPIFLVIAAIYCRAEPASETVTTDWGHRLVWLLRRWFIVIAFFVAVSIVAINLGFGFDGIGTPLSKYSLKDPFFKRLQATPIIGNLPLPLPVPYVQGLDLIKFEERMGQGWRNIYMAGNVRVNRGDGTLRGFPGYYFYAAFFKVPIATQIIFLAALFGYFSRRAQPAARRLRREEIFLLIPILVYWIYFNFFFNAQIGIRHVLPVFTLATIFCGRFLAAPESKLGRYAAVILVAWAGISALSYYPHFISYFNEFVPDRKLAYRHLADSNLDWRGNEWYLAEYVRRHPGVIVDPRKPQAGRIVVPVNALVGVNRSPEEYRWLREHFTPVDHIAYSFLVYDVPKEMLPQGGGRSKSPKESPPPASQ
;
A
#
# COMPACT_ATOMS: atom_id res chain seq x y z
N MET A 1 27.92 -15.55 2.74
CA MET A 1 26.81 -15.19 3.65
C MET A 1 26.98 -15.80 5.05
N LEU A 2 27.61 -16.95 5.22
CA LEU A 2 27.80 -17.62 6.53
C LEU A 2 28.99 -17.09 7.36
N ARG A 3 29.94 -16.34 6.78
CA ARG A 3 31.09 -15.78 7.53
C ARG A 3 30.81 -14.47 8.28
N SER A 4 29.66 -13.79 8.08
CA SER A 4 29.25 -12.63 8.88
C SER A 4 28.39 -13.02 10.09
N LEU A 5 28.06 -14.28 10.27
CA LEU A 5 27.33 -14.82 11.41
C LEU A 5 28.22 -15.44 12.50
N SER A 6 29.56 -15.40 12.35
CA SER A 6 30.44 -15.65 13.47
C SER A 6 30.47 -14.42 14.39
N ILE A 7 29.33 -14.05 14.93
CA ILE A 7 29.22 -13.27 16.14
C ILE A 7 29.81 -14.19 17.20
N SER A 8 31.05 -13.91 17.61
CA SER A 8 31.75 -14.65 18.65
C SER A 8 30.80 -14.83 19.84
N GLY A 9 30.73 -16.03 20.42
CA GLY A 9 29.78 -16.36 21.50
C GLY A 9 29.78 -15.41 22.70
N ARG A 10 30.75 -14.49 22.80
CA ARG A 10 30.83 -13.40 23.78
C ARG A 10 29.80 -12.26 23.53
N VAL A 11 29.31 -12.06 22.29
CA VAL A 11 28.35 -10.99 21.99
C VAL A 11 26.96 -11.32 22.56
N TRP A 12 26.61 -12.58 22.65
CA TRP A 12 25.34 -13.04 23.24
C TRP A 12 25.26 -12.94 24.76
N GLN A 13 26.39 -12.67 25.43
CA GLN A 13 26.47 -12.67 26.90
C GLN A 13 26.14 -11.31 27.54
N SER A 14 25.99 -10.20 26.78
CA SER A 14 25.62 -8.93 27.39
C SER A 14 24.11 -8.91 27.68
N SER A 15 23.73 -8.67 28.94
CA SER A 15 22.34 -8.55 29.40
C SER A 15 21.52 -7.54 28.56
N ALA A 16 22.16 -6.47 28.13
CA ALA A 16 21.54 -5.41 27.30
C ALA A 16 21.11 -5.90 25.90
N ILE A 17 21.85 -6.82 25.27
CA ILE A 17 21.46 -7.40 23.97
C ILE A 17 20.28 -8.34 24.14
N ARG A 18 20.30 -9.17 25.18
CA ARG A 18 19.19 -10.07 25.47
C ARG A 18 17.89 -9.31 25.71
N VAL A 19 17.94 -8.25 26.51
CA VAL A 19 16.79 -7.38 26.78
C VAL A 19 16.28 -6.75 25.47
N TRP A 20 17.18 -6.23 24.62
CA TRP A 20 16.80 -5.65 23.32
C TRP A 20 16.12 -6.66 22.40
N LEU A 21 16.65 -7.88 22.30
CA LEU A 21 16.04 -8.97 21.50
C LEU A 21 14.69 -9.38 22.05
N VAL A 22 14.52 -9.47 23.37
CA VAL A 22 13.24 -9.77 24.01
C VAL A 22 12.21 -8.70 23.68
N VAL A 23 12.57 -7.41 23.77
CA VAL A 23 11.67 -6.30 23.44
C VAL A 23 11.26 -6.33 21.96
N CYS A 24 12.22 -6.57 21.04
CA CYS A 24 11.91 -6.73 19.62
C CYS A 24 10.97 -7.93 19.37
N GLY A 25 11.24 -9.07 19.99
CA GLY A 25 10.38 -10.27 19.91
C GLY A 25 8.98 -10.02 20.47
N THR A 26 8.87 -9.30 21.59
CA THR A 26 7.59 -8.89 22.17
C THR A 26 6.80 -7.99 21.22
N LEU A 27 7.43 -7.00 20.59
CA LEU A 27 6.77 -6.14 19.61
C LEU A 27 6.27 -6.92 18.40
N LEU A 28 7.04 -7.86 17.87
CA LEU A 28 6.60 -8.74 16.78
C LEU A 28 5.44 -9.65 17.21
N ALA A 29 5.46 -10.17 18.42
CA ALA A 29 4.36 -10.95 18.99
C ALA A 29 3.09 -10.08 19.16
N VAL A 30 3.24 -8.85 19.63
CA VAL A 30 2.15 -7.87 19.73
C VAL A 30 1.54 -7.59 18.35
N LEU A 31 2.37 -7.37 17.31
CA LEU A 31 1.90 -7.21 15.94
C LEU A 31 1.07 -8.41 15.48
N LEU A 32 1.60 -9.61 15.67
CA LEU A 32 0.91 -10.87 15.31
C LEU A 32 -0.43 -10.99 16.03
N ILE A 33 -0.47 -10.74 17.34
CA ILE A 33 -1.69 -10.81 18.16
C ILE A 33 -2.72 -9.78 17.68
N ILE A 34 -2.32 -8.52 17.48
CA ILE A 34 -3.23 -7.46 17.03
C ILE A 34 -3.83 -7.82 15.66
N GLN A 35 -2.99 -8.21 14.69
CA GLN A 35 -3.47 -8.53 13.35
C GLN A 35 -4.37 -9.78 13.34
N THR A 36 -4.01 -10.85 14.04
CA THR A 36 -4.81 -12.07 14.07
C THR A 36 -6.14 -11.90 14.81
N THR A 37 -6.15 -11.20 15.95
CA THR A 37 -7.36 -11.01 16.76
C THR A 37 -8.31 -9.99 16.15
N SER A 38 -7.80 -9.00 15.41
CA SER A 38 -8.66 -8.00 14.73
C SER A 38 -9.44 -8.58 13.53
N LEU A 39 -9.11 -9.78 13.06
CA LEU A 39 -9.87 -10.50 12.02
C LEU A 39 -11.21 -11.05 12.52
N ARG A 40 -11.39 -11.14 13.82
CA ARG A 40 -12.62 -11.70 14.42
C ARG A 40 -13.84 -10.88 13.96
N HIS A 41 -14.87 -11.58 13.47
CA HIS A 41 -16.11 -10.99 12.94
C HIS A 41 -15.93 -10.07 11.72
N LYS A 42 -14.76 -10.11 11.04
CA LYS A 42 -14.55 -9.39 9.79
C LYS A 42 -14.98 -10.23 8.59
N GLY A 43 -15.89 -9.72 7.79
CA GLY A 43 -16.20 -10.20 6.44
C GLY A 43 -15.06 -9.91 5.46
N LEU A 44 -15.26 -10.23 4.19
CA LEU A 44 -14.30 -9.93 3.13
C LEU A 44 -14.38 -8.46 2.73
N THR A 45 -13.22 -7.86 2.46
CA THR A 45 -13.14 -6.55 1.78
C THR A 45 -13.44 -6.70 0.29
N THR A 46 -13.68 -5.59 -0.40
CA THR A 46 -14.09 -5.61 -1.81
C THR A 46 -13.11 -6.37 -2.71
N ASP A 47 -11.81 -6.21 -2.49
CA ASP A 47 -10.79 -6.70 -3.43
C ASP A 47 -10.26 -8.11 -3.08
N GLU A 48 -10.46 -8.61 -1.85
CA GLU A 48 -9.86 -9.87 -1.39
C GLU A 48 -10.29 -11.08 -2.22
N SER A 49 -11.59 -11.20 -2.52
CA SER A 49 -12.10 -12.30 -3.35
C SER A 49 -11.50 -12.28 -4.75
N LEU A 50 -11.29 -11.10 -5.33
CA LEU A 50 -10.71 -10.91 -6.64
C LEU A 50 -9.25 -11.38 -6.69
N HIS A 51 -8.42 -10.94 -5.73
CA HIS A 51 -7.04 -11.38 -5.62
C HIS A 51 -6.91 -12.88 -5.39
N TYR A 52 -7.74 -13.44 -4.51
CA TYR A 52 -7.74 -14.87 -4.25
C TYR A 52 -8.18 -15.67 -5.48
N HIS A 53 -9.23 -15.23 -6.19
CA HIS A 53 -9.72 -15.86 -7.42
C HIS A 53 -8.64 -15.85 -8.52
N TYR A 54 -7.92 -14.75 -8.68
CA TYR A 54 -6.81 -14.69 -9.62
C TYR A 54 -5.71 -15.71 -9.27
N GLY A 55 -5.32 -15.82 -8.00
CA GLY A 55 -4.35 -16.83 -7.54
C GLY A 55 -4.84 -18.25 -7.80
N TYR A 56 -6.12 -18.52 -7.58
CA TYR A 56 -6.74 -19.81 -7.89
C TYR A 56 -6.62 -20.15 -9.39
N ARG A 57 -6.99 -19.23 -10.26
CA ARG A 57 -6.88 -19.40 -11.71
C ARG A 57 -5.44 -19.62 -12.18
N VAL A 58 -4.49 -18.89 -11.60
CA VAL A 58 -3.05 -19.05 -11.90
C VAL A 58 -2.57 -20.49 -11.64
N LEU A 59 -3.12 -21.15 -10.61
CA LEU A 59 -2.70 -22.51 -10.21
C LEU A 59 -3.48 -23.62 -10.93
N HIS A 60 -4.74 -23.39 -11.30
CA HIS A 60 -5.64 -24.46 -11.76
C HIS A 60 -6.04 -24.32 -13.23
N ASP A 61 -6.14 -23.10 -13.76
CA ASP A 61 -6.45 -22.90 -15.16
C ASP A 61 -5.17 -22.95 -15.98
N THR A 62 -5.17 -23.75 -17.03
CA THR A 62 -4.08 -23.80 -17.99
C THR A 62 -3.85 -22.43 -18.65
N PRO A 63 -2.69 -22.20 -19.25
CA PRO A 63 -1.92 -20.96 -19.35
C PRO A 63 -2.60 -19.78 -20.02
N ARG A 64 -3.81 -19.89 -20.49
CA ARG A 64 -4.57 -18.74 -21.02
C ARG A 64 -5.31 -18.03 -19.89
N ARG A 65 -4.59 -17.22 -19.15
CA ARG A 65 -5.12 -16.21 -18.23
C ARG A 65 -5.90 -15.10 -18.97
N GLY A 66 -6.10 -15.28 -20.26
CA GLY A 66 -6.80 -14.40 -21.15
C GLY A 66 -8.32 -14.47 -20.93
N GLY A 67 -8.91 -13.37 -20.55
CA GLY A 67 -10.34 -13.16 -20.52
C GLY A 67 -10.75 -12.05 -19.57
N VAL A 68 -10.28 -12.06 -18.34
CA VAL A 68 -10.55 -10.99 -17.39
C VAL A 68 -9.27 -10.66 -16.66
N LEU A 69 -8.42 -9.86 -17.31
CA LEU A 69 -7.34 -9.17 -16.62
C LEU A 69 -8.00 -8.11 -15.73
N ASP A 70 -7.86 -8.28 -14.45
CA ASP A 70 -8.11 -7.20 -13.52
C ASP A 70 -6.80 -6.44 -13.31
N SER A 71 -6.86 -5.12 -13.40
CA SER A 71 -5.71 -4.24 -13.25
C SER A 71 -5.03 -4.32 -11.90
N SER A 72 -5.72 -4.84 -10.89
CA SER A 72 -5.19 -4.93 -9.52
C SER A 72 -4.51 -6.25 -9.22
N THR A 73 -4.74 -7.30 -10.03
CA THR A 73 -4.28 -8.67 -9.73
C THR A 73 -2.91 -8.97 -10.32
N MET A 74 -2.00 -9.47 -9.47
CA MET A 74 -0.63 -9.81 -9.83
C MET A 74 -0.24 -11.15 -9.21
N PRO A 75 0.66 -11.94 -9.85
CA PRO A 75 1.00 -13.28 -9.38
C PRO A 75 1.44 -13.34 -7.91
N PHE A 76 2.38 -12.51 -7.50
CA PHE A 76 2.88 -12.56 -6.13
C PHE A 76 1.84 -12.11 -5.11
N SER A 77 1.06 -11.07 -5.42
CA SER A 77 0.03 -10.54 -4.53
C SER A 77 -1.17 -11.48 -4.34
N SER A 78 -1.28 -12.50 -5.16
CA SER A 78 -2.38 -13.46 -5.15
C SER A 78 -1.93 -14.85 -4.70
N LEU A 79 -0.82 -15.35 -5.25
CA LEU A 79 -0.34 -16.71 -4.96
C LEU A 79 0.07 -16.93 -3.49
N HIS A 80 0.55 -15.91 -2.78
CA HIS A 80 0.91 -16.05 -1.37
C HIS A 80 -0.28 -16.49 -0.50
N ALA A 81 -1.49 -16.04 -0.82
CA ALA A 81 -2.69 -16.37 -0.08
C ALA A 81 -3.18 -17.82 -0.34
N MET A 82 -2.80 -18.40 -1.49
CA MET A 82 -3.23 -19.75 -1.87
C MET A 82 -2.64 -20.84 -0.98
N THR A 83 -1.48 -20.61 -0.37
CA THR A 83 -0.80 -21.60 0.49
C THR A 83 -1.69 -22.06 1.63
N SER A 84 -2.37 -21.16 2.32
CA SER A 84 -3.26 -21.49 3.44
C SER A 84 -4.58 -22.13 2.99
N GLY A 85 -5.10 -21.74 1.82
CA GLY A 85 -6.26 -22.38 1.21
C GLY A 85 -5.97 -23.82 0.83
N ASN A 86 -4.84 -24.07 0.16
CA ASN A 86 -4.42 -25.40 -0.24
C ASN A 86 -4.12 -26.31 0.96
N LEU A 87 -3.49 -25.78 2.03
CA LEU A 87 -3.30 -26.52 3.28
C LEU A 87 -4.63 -26.92 3.92
N ALA A 88 -5.66 -26.07 3.87
CA ALA A 88 -6.99 -26.41 4.37
C ALA A 88 -7.66 -27.53 3.56
N ILE A 89 -7.51 -27.50 2.23
CA ILE A 89 -8.02 -28.56 1.35
C ILE A 89 -7.32 -29.89 1.67
N LEU A 90 -5.99 -29.86 1.80
CA LEU A 90 -5.21 -31.04 2.20
C LEU A 90 -5.62 -31.57 3.57
N ALA A 91 -5.79 -30.71 4.57
CA ALA A 91 -6.23 -31.10 5.90
C ALA A 91 -7.61 -31.77 5.89
N ARG A 92 -8.55 -31.28 5.06
CA ARG A 92 -9.85 -31.90 4.88
C ARG A 92 -9.73 -33.31 4.21
N SER A 93 -8.83 -33.47 3.24
CA SER A 93 -8.64 -34.75 2.56
C SER A 93 -8.12 -35.85 3.49
N ILE A 94 -7.48 -35.51 4.60
CA ILE A 94 -7.04 -36.44 5.66
C ILE A 94 -8.04 -36.50 6.83
N GLY A 95 -9.28 -36.05 6.64
CA GLY A 95 -10.40 -36.23 7.58
C GLY A 95 -10.58 -35.13 8.64
N LEU A 96 -9.84 -34.02 8.58
CA LEU A 96 -10.05 -32.94 9.52
C LEU A 96 -11.31 -32.13 9.15
N PRO A 97 -12.19 -31.78 10.13
CA PRO A 97 -13.44 -31.06 9.89
C PRO A 97 -13.19 -29.57 9.63
N ILE A 98 -12.57 -29.26 8.50
CA ILE A 98 -12.25 -27.87 8.12
C ILE A 98 -13.24 -27.38 7.06
N ASP A 99 -13.81 -26.17 7.27
CA ASP A 99 -14.63 -25.49 6.27
C ASP A 99 -13.76 -25.07 5.07
N THR A 100 -14.11 -25.58 3.89
CA THR A 100 -13.44 -25.29 2.61
C THR A 100 -14.29 -24.41 1.70
N SER A 101 -15.31 -23.71 2.24
CA SER A 101 -16.05 -22.68 1.49
C SER A 101 -15.10 -21.62 0.96
N TRP A 102 -15.47 -20.99 -0.15
CA TRP A 102 -14.68 -19.95 -0.79
C TRP A 102 -14.33 -18.81 0.18
N GLU A 103 -15.31 -18.31 0.90
CA GLU A 103 -15.10 -17.24 1.89
C GLU A 103 -14.11 -17.67 2.98
N SER A 104 -14.20 -18.89 3.47
CA SER A 104 -13.30 -19.40 4.49
C SER A 104 -11.87 -19.56 3.97
N GLN A 105 -11.69 -19.96 2.70
CA GLN A 105 -10.38 -20.05 2.08
C GLN A 105 -9.74 -18.65 1.95
N VAL A 106 -10.48 -17.66 1.44
CA VAL A 106 -9.99 -16.26 1.32
C VAL A 106 -9.59 -15.72 2.69
N LYS A 107 -10.44 -15.91 3.73
CA LYS A 107 -10.13 -15.50 5.10
C LYS A 107 -8.85 -16.14 5.65
N ARG A 108 -8.58 -17.41 5.33
CA ARG A 108 -7.31 -18.06 5.71
C ARG A 108 -6.12 -17.48 4.96
N GLY A 109 -6.29 -17.01 3.73
CA GLY A 109 -5.25 -16.28 2.99
C GLY A 109 -4.68 -15.08 3.74
N ARG A 110 -5.47 -14.48 4.63
CA ARG A 110 -5.04 -13.37 5.49
C ARG A 110 -3.86 -13.74 6.39
N TYR A 111 -3.79 -14.98 6.89
CA TYR A 111 -2.64 -15.42 7.71
C TYR A 111 -1.33 -15.40 6.93
N ALA A 112 -1.35 -15.76 5.64
CA ALA A 112 -0.17 -15.63 4.80
C ALA A 112 0.24 -14.15 4.62
N THR A 113 -0.71 -13.23 4.49
CA THR A 113 -0.42 -11.79 4.45
C THR A 113 0.16 -11.29 5.77
N ILE A 114 -0.32 -11.78 6.92
CA ILE A 114 0.27 -11.45 8.24
C ILE A 114 1.73 -11.91 8.32
N ILE A 115 2.07 -13.07 7.77
CA ILE A 115 3.48 -13.52 7.69
C ILE A 115 4.32 -12.54 6.85
N LEU A 116 3.80 -12.04 5.72
CA LEU A 116 4.48 -11.00 4.94
C LEU A 116 4.61 -9.68 5.73
N SER A 117 3.62 -9.32 6.53
CA SER A 117 3.68 -8.16 7.43
C SER A 117 4.78 -8.30 8.48
N LEU A 118 4.93 -9.47 9.10
CA LEU A 118 6.04 -9.77 10.01
C LEU A 118 7.40 -9.71 9.30
N LEU A 119 7.49 -10.23 8.07
CA LEU A 119 8.72 -10.13 7.28
C LEU A 119 9.07 -8.66 6.97
N LEU A 120 8.07 -7.84 6.64
CA LEU A 120 8.27 -6.40 6.45
C LEU A 120 8.75 -5.72 7.73
N ALA A 121 8.16 -6.05 8.89
CA ALA A 121 8.62 -5.56 10.19
C ALA A 121 10.09 -5.91 10.48
N LEU A 122 10.53 -7.11 10.09
CA LEU A 122 11.95 -7.53 10.19
C LEU A 122 12.86 -6.71 9.27
N TYR A 123 12.41 -6.35 8.05
CA TYR A 123 13.17 -5.44 7.19
C TYR A 123 13.24 -4.03 7.75
N VAL A 124 12.14 -3.51 8.32
CA VAL A 124 12.11 -2.22 9.03
C VAL A 124 13.12 -2.22 10.18
N LEU A 125 13.06 -3.25 11.05
CA LEU A 125 13.99 -3.42 12.17
C LEU A 125 15.44 -3.47 11.69
N LYS A 126 15.72 -4.32 10.70
CA LYS A 126 17.07 -4.56 10.19
C LYS A 126 17.66 -3.31 9.54
N TRP A 127 16.91 -2.67 8.63
CA TRP A 127 17.40 -1.50 7.90
C TRP A 127 17.61 -0.31 8.84
N SER A 128 16.65 -0.07 9.76
CA SER A 128 16.79 0.97 10.77
C SER A 128 17.97 0.69 11.72
N TYR A 129 18.23 -0.57 12.09
CA TYR A 129 19.39 -0.96 12.89
C TYR A 129 20.71 -0.62 12.18
N GLU A 130 20.82 -0.91 10.90
CA GLU A 130 22.04 -0.65 10.12
C GLU A 130 22.28 0.85 9.89
N LEU A 131 21.21 1.68 9.85
CA LEU A 131 21.30 3.12 9.69
C LEU A 131 21.48 3.86 11.04
N TYR A 132 20.74 3.47 12.07
CA TYR A 132 20.56 4.28 13.28
C TYR A 132 20.89 3.55 14.59
N GLY A 133 21.34 2.30 14.51
CA GLY A 133 21.65 1.48 15.69
C GLY A 133 20.41 0.99 16.44
N ARG A 134 20.62 0.45 17.64
CA ARG A 134 19.60 -0.27 18.42
C ARG A 134 18.39 0.59 18.77
N ASN A 135 18.61 1.80 19.25
CA ASN A 135 17.53 2.69 19.71
C ASN A 135 16.67 3.17 18.54
N GLY A 136 17.31 3.53 17.40
CA GLY A 136 16.59 3.88 16.18
C GLY A 136 15.78 2.72 15.62
N ALA A 137 16.33 1.51 15.63
CA ALA A 137 15.66 0.30 15.18
C ALA A 137 14.43 -0.02 16.04
N LEU A 138 14.55 0.10 17.37
CA LEU A 138 13.43 -0.13 18.29
C LEU A 138 12.34 0.91 18.09
N LEU A 139 12.68 2.18 17.89
CA LEU A 139 11.72 3.23 17.58
C LEU A 139 10.96 2.92 16.27
N SER A 140 11.69 2.60 15.20
CA SER A 140 11.08 2.27 13.90
C SER A 140 10.18 1.05 14.00
N LEU A 141 10.60 -0.02 14.68
CA LEU A 141 9.77 -1.21 14.88
C LEU A 141 8.51 -0.88 15.68
N SER A 142 8.62 -0.09 16.74
CA SER A 142 7.47 0.32 17.56
C SER A 142 6.46 1.14 16.75
N LEU A 143 6.93 2.10 15.94
CA LEU A 143 6.06 2.89 15.06
C LEU A 143 5.40 2.01 13.98
N TYR A 144 6.11 1.02 13.44
CA TYR A 144 5.54 0.05 12.50
C TYR A 144 4.41 -0.77 13.13
N VAL A 145 4.63 -1.30 14.33
CA VAL A 145 3.68 -2.15 15.07
C VAL A 145 2.40 -1.40 15.38
N PHE A 146 2.49 -0.09 15.62
CA PHE A 146 1.36 0.77 15.96
C PHE A 146 0.92 1.71 14.83
N ASP A 147 1.36 1.49 13.59
CA ASP A 147 0.80 2.22 12.45
C ASP A 147 -0.55 1.62 12.04
N PRO A 148 -1.66 2.37 12.14
CA PRO A 148 -3.00 1.84 11.88
C PRO A 148 -3.20 1.45 10.41
N ASN A 149 -2.50 2.08 9.45
CA ASN A 149 -2.61 1.75 8.03
C ASN A 149 -1.87 0.42 7.74
N LEU A 150 -0.69 0.21 8.35
CA LEU A 150 0.04 -1.05 8.25
C LEU A 150 -0.69 -2.18 8.97
N LEU A 151 -1.30 -1.91 10.14
CA LEU A 151 -2.16 -2.86 10.84
C LEU A 151 -3.37 -3.27 9.98
N ALA A 152 -4.03 -2.30 9.34
CA ALA A 152 -5.19 -2.53 8.49
C ALA A 152 -4.85 -3.40 7.28
N HIS A 153 -3.88 -2.97 6.49
CA HIS A 153 -3.55 -3.61 5.21
C HIS A 153 -2.61 -4.82 5.35
N GLY A 154 -1.92 -4.94 6.48
CA GLY A 154 -1.02 -6.06 6.79
C GLY A 154 -1.70 -7.41 7.02
N GLN A 155 -3.02 -7.43 7.03
CA GLN A 155 -3.82 -8.62 7.26
C GLN A 155 -4.81 -8.96 6.12
N LEU A 156 -4.81 -8.18 5.02
CA LEU A 156 -5.78 -8.33 3.94
C LEU A 156 -5.12 -8.95 2.70
N VAL A 157 -5.85 -9.83 2.01
CA VAL A 157 -5.39 -10.46 0.76
C VAL A 157 -5.55 -9.46 -0.39
N THR A 158 -4.59 -8.52 -0.46
CA THR A 158 -4.54 -7.47 -1.49
C THR A 158 -3.12 -7.26 -1.99
N ALA A 159 -2.94 -6.45 -3.03
CA ALA A 159 -1.63 -6.15 -3.58
C ALA A 159 -0.81 -5.15 -2.73
N ASP A 160 -1.42 -4.47 -1.76
CA ASP A 160 -0.84 -3.30 -1.09
C ASP A 160 0.34 -3.66 -0.18
N LEU A 161 0.16 -4.67 0.70
CA LEU A 161 1.25 -5.12 1.57
C LEU A 161 2.35 -5.87 0.80
N PRO A 162 2.05 -6.81 -0.13
CA PRO A 162 3.08 -7.41 -0.99
C PRO A 162 3.93 -6.38 -1.73
N ALA A 163 3.31 -5.35 -2.31
CA ALA A 163 4.02 -4.27 -2.99
C ALA A 163 4.91 -3.46 -2.02
N THR A 164 4.41 -3.18 -0.83
CA THR A 164 5.16 -2.47 0.21
C THR A 164 6.39 -3.27 0.65
N LEU A 165 6.23 -4.57 0.90
CA LEU A 165 7.31 -5.48 1.22
C LEU A 165 8.35 -5.53 0.10
N MET A 166 7.92 -5.78 -1.15
CA MET A 166 8.84 -5.90 -2.27
C MET A 166 9.56 -4.59 -2.59
N THR A 167 8.88 -3.44 -2.47
CA THR A 167 9.50 -2.11 -2.59
C THR A 167 10.59 -1.92 -1.55
N THR A 168 10.30 -2.25 -0.29
CA THR A 168 11.25 -2.12 0.82
C THR A 168 12.45 -3.04 0.62
N MET A 169 12.22 -4.30 0.23
CA MET A 169 13.28 -5.28 -0.06
C MET A 169 14.15 -4.83 -1.24
N ALA A 170 13.54 -4.39 -2.33
CA ALA A 170 14.26 -3.95 -3.52
C ALA A 170 15.19 -2.77 -3.22
N LEU A 171 14.68 -1.74 -2.51
CA LEU A 171 15.47 -0.58 -2.10
C LEU A 171 16.57 -0.95 -1.09
N TYR A 172 16.28 -1.81 -0.11
CA TYR A 172 17.26 -2.29 0.85
C TYR A 172 18.42 -3.05 0.19
N HIS A 173 18.12 -3.99 -0.73
CA HIS A 173 19.15 -4.76 -1.43
C HIS A 173 19.89 -3.90 -2.45
N PHE A 174 19.24 -2.90 -3.05
CA PHE A 174 19.88 -1.93 -3.94
C PHE A 174 20.88 -1.05 -3.17
N TRP A 175 20.50 -0.58 -1.97
CA TRP A 175 21.39 0.12 -1.05
C TRP A 175 22.64 -0.70 -0.75
N HIS A 176 22.46 -1.98 -0.36
CA HIS A 176 23.59 -2.88 -0.10
C HIS A 176 24.47 -3.12 -1.34
N PHE A 177 23.87 -3.22 -2.51
CA PHE A 177 24.62 -3.37 -3.76
C PHE A 177 25.46 -2.15 -4.07
N LEU A 178 24.91 -0.95 -3.99
CA LEU A 178 25.67 0.28 -4.27
C LEU A 178 26.76 0.55 -3.21
N LYS A 179 26.48 0.20 -1.96
CA LYS A 179 27.40 0.43 -0.84
C LYS A 179 28.59 -0.55 -0.80
N LEU A 180 28.34 -1.83 -1.07
CA LEU A 180 29.30 -2.91 -0.83
C LEU A 180 29.74 -3.63 -2.11
N GLY A 181 29.07 -3.38 -3.24
CA GLY A 181 29.35 -4.05 -4.51
C GLY A 181 29.12 -5.56 -4.48
N GLY A 182 29.63 -6.25 -5.49
CA GLY A 182 29.67 -7.72 -5.58
C GLY A 182 28.51 -8.33 -6.36
N LYS A 183 28.80 -9.44 -7.08
CA LYS A 183 27.87 -10.12 -7.99
C LYS A 183 26.62 -10.66 -7.27
N ALA A 184 26.78 -11.25 -6.09
CA ALA A 184 25.66 -11.80 -5.33
C ALA A 184 24.68 -10.70 -4.87
N ARG A 185 25.18 -9.51 -4.49
CA ARG A 185 24.33 -8.38 -4.12
C ARG A 185 23.65 -7.75 -5.34
N ALA A 186 24.34 -7.68 -6.47
CA ALA A 186 23.75 -7.27 -7.74
C ALA A 186 22.59 -8.20 -8.14
N LEU A 187 22.80 -9.52 -8.06
CA LEU A 187 21.77 -10.52 -8.35
C LEU A 187 20.58 -10.38 -7.38
N LEU A 188 20.82 -10.27 -6.09
CA LEU A 188 19.74 -10.16 -5.09
C LEU A 188 18.95 -8.86 -5.26
N SER A 189 19.62 -7.75 -5.57
CA SER A 189 18.99 -6.46 -5.85
C SER A 189 18.14 -6.50 -7.13
N SER A 190 18.68 -7.06 -8.21
CA SER A 190 17.94 -7.18 -9.47
C SER A 190 16.78 -8.17 -9.38
N LEU A 191 16.95 -9.26 -8.62
CA LEU A 191 15.89 -10.24 -8.38
C LEU A 191 14.74 -9.63 -7.57
N THR A 192 15.04 -8.90 -6.49
CA THR A 192 13.99 -8.24 -5.69
C THR A 192 13.29 -7.12 -6.46
N LEU A 193 13.99 -6.42 -7.34
CA LEU A 193 13.37 -5.47 -8.29
C LEU A 193 12.43 -6.18 -9.27
N GLY A 194 12.87 -7.32 -9.85
CA GLY A 194 12.04 -8.12 -10.75
C GLY A 194 10.82 -8.72 -10.06
N LEU A 195 10.98 -9.27 -8.86
CA LEU A 195 9.87 -9.81 -8.05
C LEU A 195 8.87 -8.73 -7.63
N SER A 196 9.33 -7.49 -7.40
CA SER A 196 8.43 -6.38 -7.08
C SER A 196 7.42 -6.12 -8.21
N GLN A 197 7.82 -6.37 -9.47
CA GLN A 197 6.93 -6.25 -10.64
C GLN A 197 5.79 -7.29 -10.65
N LEU A 198 5.92 -8.34 -9.87
CA LEU A 198 4.87 -9.37 -9.68
C LEU A 198 3.95 -9.07 -8.49
N ALA A 199 4.25 -8.04 -7.72
CA ALA A 199 3.44 -7.65 -6.55
C ALA A 199 2.37 -6.59 -6.90
N LYS A 200 2.75 -5.55 -7.64
CA LYS A 200 1.82 -4.49 -8.07
C LYS A 200 2.42 -3.70 -9.23
N TYR A 201 1.60 -3.29 -10.19
CA TYR A 201 2.07 -2.50 -11.33
C TYR A 201 2.73 -1.17 -10.95
N SER A 202 2.35 -0.55 -9.82
CA SER A 202 3.01 0.66 -9.31
C SER A 202 4.48 0.45 -8.94
N CYS A 203 4.96 -0.78 -8.79
CA CYS A 203 6.38 -1.07 -8.58
C CYS A 203 7.24 -0.75 -9.81
N ILE A 204 6.65 -0.47 -10.98
CA ILE A 204 7.37 0.00 -12.18
C ILE A 204 8.12 1.31 -11.89
N TYR A 205 7.63 2.14 -10.96
CA TYR A 205 8.30 3.38 -10.57
C TYR A 205 9.65 3.15 -9.89
N LEU A 206 9.95 1.93 -9.43
CA LEU A 206 11.26 1.59 -8.87
C LEU A 206 12.38 1.69 -9.89
N TYR A 207 12.13 1.46 -11.20
CA TYR A 207 13.16 1.60 -12.23
C TYR A 207 13.70 3.03 -12.30
N PRO A 208 12.88 4.08 -12.53
CA PRO A 208 13.39 5.45 -12.52
C PRO A 208 13.93 5.87 -11.15
N ILE A 209 13.35 5.39 -10.03
CA ILE A 209 13.87 5.65 -8.69
C ILE A 209 15.29 5.10 -8.53
N PHE A 210 15.55 3.87 -8.97
CA PHE A 210 16.89 3.26 -8.94
C PHE A 210 17.90 4.06 -9.76
N LEU A 211 17.51 4.51 -10.95
CA LEU A 211 18.38 5.35 -11.79
C LEU A 211 18.72 6.68 -11.13
N VAL A 212 17.73 7.37 -10.55
CA VAL A 212 17.95 8.64 -9.85
C VAL A 212 18.85 8.45 -8.63
N ILE A 213 18.59 7.42 -7.80
CA ILE A 213 19.42 7.10 -6.63
C ILE A 213 20.84 6.78 -7.08
N ALA A 214 21.03 5.93 -8.09
CA ALA A 214 22.35 5.58 -8.60
C ALA A 214 23.12 6.81 -9.07
N ALA A 215 22.46 7.68 -9.85
CA ALA A 215 23.08 8.90 -10.36
C ALA A 215 23.53 9.84 -9.22
N ILE A 216 22.73 10.00 -8.16
CA ILE A 216 23.09 10.85 -7.02
C ILE A 216 24.17 10.19 -6.15
N TYR A 217 24.00 8.89 -5.83
CA TYR A 217 24.90 8.15 -4.96
C TYR A 217 26.32 8.06 -5.51
N CYS A 218 26.46 7.81 -6.80
CA CYS A 218 27.76 7.66 -7.46
C CYS A 218 28.48 8.99 -7.72
N ARG A 219 27.75 10.09 -7.88
CA ARG A 219 28.37 11.43 -7.95
C ARG A 219 29.01 11.86 -6.63
N ALA A 220 28.53 11.34 -5.52
CA ALA A 220 29.04 11.66 -4.20
C ALA A 220 30.31 10.87 -3.81
N GLU A 221 30.83 9.97 -4.66
CA GLU A 221 32.12 9.32 -4.42
C GLU A 221 33.24 10.30 -4.79
N PRO A 222 34.19 10.58 -3.84
CA PRO A 222 35.38 11.33 -4.20
C PRO A 222 36.14 10.55 -5.27
N ALA A 223 36.50 11.23 -6.36
CA ALA A 223 37.36 10.65 -7.38
C ALA A 223 38.62 10.16 -6.70
N SER A 224 38.93 8.86 -6.73
CA SER A 224 40.22 8.36 -6.29
C SER A 224 41.31 9.04 -7.10
N GLU A 225 42.26 9.67 -6.42
CA GLU A 225 43.30 10.55 -7.00
C GLU A 225 44.28 9.87 -7.98
N THR A 226 44.03 8.62 -8.39
CA THR A 226 45.03 7.81 -9.09
C THR A 226 44.69 7.47 -10.56
N VAL A 227 43.79 8.18 -11.24
CA VAL A 227 43.60 7.96 -12.69
C VAL A 227 43.83 9.27 -13.44
N THR A 228 45.05 9.40 -13.93
CA THR A 228 45.47 10.40 -14.91
C THR A 228 44.72 10.23 -16.24
N THR A 229 44.42 11.38 -16.82
CA THR A 229 44.51 11.72 -18.25
C THR A 229 43.39 11.41 -19.13
N ASP A 230 42.44 11.12 -19.37
CA ASP A 230 41.53 11.38 -20.50
C ASP A 230 40.05 11.31 -20.09
N TRP A 231 39.40 12.44 -20.05
CA TRP A 231 38.00 12.58 -19.76
C TRP A 231 37.12 11.70 -20.69
N GLY A 232 37.54 11.55 -21.96
CA GLY A 232 36.84 10.73 -22.95
C GLY A 232 36.83 9.24 -22.55
N HIS A 233 38.00 8.69 -22.28
CA HIS A 233 38.13 7.28 -21.85
C HIS A 233 37.43 6.98 -20.53
N ARG A 234 37.50 7.91 -19.59
CA ARG A 234 36.81 7.79 -18.29
C ARG A 234 35.28 7.79 -18.45
N LEU A 235 34.76 8.68 -19.30
CA LEU A 235 33.31 8.74 -19.58
C LEU A 235 32.84 7.47 -20.28
N VAL A 236 33.56 6.99 -21.33
CA VAL A 236 33.23 5.75 -22.03
C VAL A 236 33.24 4.55 -21.09
N TRP A 237 34.25 4.45 -20.18
CA TRP A 237 34.33 3.37 -19.20
C TRP A 237 33.15 3.41 -18.21
N LEU A 238 32.79 4.59 -17.69
CA LEU A 238 31.63 4.78 -16.80
C LEU A 238 30.33 4.41 -17.51
N LEU A 239 30.11 4.89 -18.72
CA LEU A 239 28.91 4.58 -19.51
C LEU A 239 28.81 3.08 -19.78
N ARG A 240 29.91 2.42 -20.17
CA ARG A 240 29.96 0.97 -20.38
C ARG A 240 29.63 0.19 -19.11
N ARG A 241 30.22 0.58 -17.96
CA ARG A 241 29.96 -0.07 -16.67
C ARG A 241 28.49 0.04 -16.27
N TRP A 242 27.92 1.24 -16.38
CA TRP A 242 26.51 1.47 -16.06
C TRP A 242 25.57 0.77 -17.02
N PHE A 243 25.90 0.76 -18.31
CA PHE A 243 25.13 0.01 -19.29
C PHE A 243 25.06 -1.48 -18.94
N ILE A 244 26.18 -2.11 -18.59
CA ILE A 244 26.22 -3.52 -18.18
C ILE A 244 25.37 -3.76 -16.93
N VAL A 245 25.45 -2.90 -15.92
CA VAL A 245 24.64 -3.03 -14.69
C VAL A 245 23.16 -2.89 -15.02
N ILE A 246 22.76 -1.88 -15.76
CA ILE A 246 21.36 -1.66 -16.15
C ILE A 246 20.84 -2.84 -16.99
N ALA A 247 21.60 -3.28 -17.99
CA ALA A 247 21.24 -4.43 -18.82
C ALA A 247 21.05 -5.70 -17.98
N PHE A 248 21.93 -5.94 -17.01
CA PHE A 248 21.80 -7.05 -16.07
C PHE A 248 20.53 -6.96 -15.23
N PHE A 249 20.21 -5.79 -14.65
CA PHE A 249 19.00 -5.58 -13.85
C PHE A 249 17.73 -5.78 -14.69
N VAL A 250 17.73 -5.24 -15.92
CA VAL A 250 16.62 -5.42 -16.86
C VAL A 250 16.45 -6.88 -17.24
N ALA A 251 17.54 -7.58 -17.58
CA ALA A 251 17.49 -9.00 -17.94
C ALA A 251 16.94 -9.88 -16.81
N VAL A 252 17.44 -9.70 -15.58
CA VAL A 252 16.94 -10.44 -14.42
C VAL A 252 15.46 -10.11 -14.13
N SER A 253 15.06 -8.85 -14.28
CA SER A 253 13.66 -8.45 -14.13
C SER A 253 12.76 -9.09 -15.20
N ILE A 254 13.19 -9.12 -16.45
CA ILE A 254 12.46 -9.79 -17.55
C ILE A 254 12.28 -11.28 -17.23
N VAL A 255 13.34 -11.95 -16.78
CA VAL A 255 13.26 -13.37 -16.40
C VAL A 255 12.28 -13.56 -15.22
N ALA A 256 12.36 -12.74 -14.17
CA ALA A 256 11.45 -12.83 -13.03
C ALA A 256 9.98 -12.60 -13.42
N ILE A 257 9.71 -11.60 -14.26
CA ILE A 257 8.35 -11.30 -14.75
C ILE A 257 7.84 -12.49 -15.60
N ASN A 258 8.64 -13.01 -16.52
CA ASN A 258 8.25 -14.15 -17.34
C ASN A 258 7.96 -15.41 -16.48
N LEU A 259 8.81 -15.70 -15.51
CA LEU A 259 8.57 -16.82 -14.58
C LEU A 259 7.23 -16.64 -13.82
N GLY A 260 6.94 -15.44 -13.34
CA GLY A 260 5.70 -15.15 -12.61
C GLY A 260 4.44 -15.30 -13.46
N PHE A 261 4.53 -15.06 -14.77
CA PHE A 261 3.42 -15.20 -15.72
C PHE A 261 3.50 -16.46 -16.59
N GLY A 262 4.41 -17.40 -16.29
CA GLY A 262 4.54 -18.67 -17.00
C GLY A 262 4.90 -18.53 -18.48
N PHE A 263 5.66 -17.47 -18.84
CA PHE A 263 6.09 -17.16 -20.22
C PHE A 263 4.93 -16.96 -21.21
N ASP A 264 3.73 -16.62 -20.73
CA ASP A 264 2.53 -16.51 -21.55
C ASP A 264 2.65 -15.41 -22.63
N GLY A 265 2.71 -15.84 -23.89
CA GLY A 265 2.80 -14.97 -25.07
C GLY A 265 4.11 -14.18 -25.23
N ILE A 266 5.22 -14.64 -24.62
CA ILE A 266 6.54 -14.04 -24.84
C ILE A 266 6.89 -13.97 -26.33
N GLY A 267 7.51 -12.86 -26.77
CA GLY A 267 7.88 -12.66 -28.18
C GLY A 267 6.72 -12.18 -29.06
N THR A 268 5.52 -11.99 -28.53
CA THR A 268 4.40 -11.43 -29.29
C THR A 268 4.70 -9.97 -29.62
N PRO A 269 4.59 -9.54 -30.91
CA PRO A 269 4.72 -8.14 -31.29
C PRO A 269 3.61 -7.28 -30.69
N LEU A 270 3.93 -6.05 -30.29
CA LEU A 270 2.97 -5.12 -29.67
C LEU A 270 1.75 -4.86 -30.55
N SER A 271 1.89 -4.92 -31.88
CA SER A 271 0.81 -4.78 -32.86
C SER A 271 -0.32 -5.81 -32.69
N LYS A 272 -0.04 -6.97 -32.09
CA LYS A 272 -1.00 -8.04 -31.85
C LYS A 272 -1.72 -7.96 -30.49
N TYR A 273 -1.40 -6.95 -29.67
CA TYR A 273 -2.02 -6.78 -28.34
C TYR A 273 -3.38 -6.08 -28.45
N SER A 274 -4.31 -6.46 -27.57
CA SER A 274 -5.57 -5.73 -27.37
C SER A 274 -5.36 -4.65 -26.32
N LEU A 275 -5.03 -3.43 -26.75
CA LEU A 275 -4.72 -2.29 -25.88
C LEU A 275 -5.89 -1.31 -25.78
N LYS A 276 -6.07 -0.70 -24.61
CA LYS A 276 -7.15 0.24 -24.30
C LYS A 276 -6.68 1.68 -24.16
N ASP A 277 -5.54 1.92 -23.48
CA ASP A 277 -5.05 3.26 -23.18
C ASP A 277 -4.46 3.94 -24.44
N PRO A 278 -4.77 5.22 -24.69
CA PRO A 278 -4.26 5.96 -25.84
C PRO A 278 -2.72 6.04 -25.94
N PHE A 279 -2.01 6.03 -24.80
CA PHE A 279 -0.55 6.05 -24.81
C PHE A 279 0.00 4.74 -25.42
N PHE A 280 -0.48 3.60 -24.94
CA PHE A 280 -0.04 2.29 -25.47
C PHE A 280 -0.51 2.06 -26.91
N LYS A 281 -1.71 2.54 -27.28
CA LYS A 281 -2.18 2.51 -28.69
C LYS A 281 -1.28 3.32 -29.62
N ARG A 282 -0.77 4.47 -29.17
CA ARG A 282 0.20 5.26 -29.96
C ARG A 282 1.51 4.50 -30.15
N LEU A 283 2.03 3.85 -29.10
CA LEU A 283 3.22 3.00 -29.21
C LEU A 283 2.99 1.84 -30.20
N GLN A 284 1.82 1.20 -30.10
CA GLN A 284 1.41 0.11 -31.00
C GLN A 284 1.34 0.54 -32.47
N ALA A 285 0.87 1.77 -32.73
CA ALA A 285 0.76 2.32 -34.09
C ALA A 285 2.11 2.73 -34.69
N THR A 286 3.18 2.80 -33.92
CA THR A 286 4.53 3.13 -34.41
C THR A 286 5.13 1.93 -35.13
N PRO A 287 5.47 1.99 -36.41
CA PRO A 287 5.87 0.82 -37.23
C PRO A 287 7.02 -0.01 -36.65
N ILE A 288 8.04 0.64 -36.09
CA ILE A 288 9.19 -0.05 -35.47
C ILE A 288 8.78 -0.69 -34.14
N ILE A 289 8.18 0.09 -33.24
CA ILE A 289 7.83 -0.36 -31.88
C ILE A 289 6.69 -1.39 -31.94
N GLY A 290 5.68 -1.16 -32.77
CA GLY A 290 4.52 -2.06 -32.90
C GLY A 290 4.90 -3.46 -33.40
N ASN A 291 5.89 -3.57 -34.25
CA ASN A 291 6.34 -4.86 -34.81
C ASN A 291 7.47 -5.51 -34.01
N LEU A 292 7.99 -4.83 -32.97
CA LEU A 292 9.05 -5.39 -32.14
C LEU A 292 8.50 -6.54 -31.28
N PRO A 293 9.08 -7.76 -31.35
CA PRO A 293 8.71 -8.85 -30.45
C PRO A 293 9.15 -8.49 -29.02
N LEU A 294 8.18 -8.45 -28.09
CA LEU A 294 8.47 -8.06 -26.71
C LEU A 294 8.96 -9.27 -25.89
N PRO A 295 10.06 -9.13 -25.14
CA PRO A 295 10.56 -10.19 -24.24
C PRO A 295 9.78 -10.24 -22.92
N LEU A 296 8.52 -9.81 -22.92
CA LEU A 296 7.64 -9.74 -21.76
C LEU A 296 6.35 -10.53 -22.03
N PRO A 297 5.73 -11.13 -21.00
CA PRO A 297 4.49 -11.86 -21.17
C PRO A 297 3.33 -10.91 -21.52
N VAL A 298 2.45 -11.37 -22.38
CA VAL A 298 1.27 -10.59 -22.82
C VAL A 298 0.43 -10.09 -21.65
N PRO A 299 0.09 -10.91 -20.63
CA PRO A 299 -0.71 -10.44 -19.50
C PRO A 299 -0.08 -9.30 -18.71
N TYR A 300 1.24 -9.27 -18.60
CA TYR A 300 1.93 -8.18 -17.88
C TYR A 300 1.80 -6.85 -18.63
N VAL A 301 2.03 -6.85 -19.95
CA VAL A 301 1.96 -5.64 -20.77
C VAL A 301 0.52 -5.13 -20.88
N GLN A 302 -0.45 -6.04 -21.10
CA GLN A 302 -1.87 -5.69 -21.12
C GLN A 302 -2.37 -5.19 -19.76
N GLY A 303 -1.83 -5.70 -18.66
CA GLY A 303 -2.15 -5.23 -17.33
C GLY A 303 -1.63 -3.81 -17.06
N LEU A 304 -0.43 -3.47 -17.55
CA LEU A 304 0.09 -2.09 -17.52
C LEU A 304 -0.79 -1.13 -18.32
N ASP A 305 -1.24 -1.55 -19.50
CA ASP A 305 -2.18 -0.79 -20.32
C ASP A 305 -3.51 -0.59 -19.59
N LEU A 306 -4.06 -1.66 -19.03
CA LEU A 306 -5.34 -1.64 -18.33
C LEU A 306 -5.32 -0.72 -17.11
N ILE A 307 -4.28 -0.79 -16.26
CA ILE A 307 -4.19 0.08 -15.09
C ILE A 307 -4.07 1.56 -15.50
N LYS A 308 -3.33 1.84 -16.59
CA LYS A 308 -3.23 3.21 -17.09
C LYS A 308 -4.54 3.72 -17.67
N PHE A 309 -5.27 2.85 -18.35
CA PHE A 309 -6.62 3.13 -18.83
C PHE A 309 -7.58 3.39 -17.67
N GLU A 310 -7.62 2.53 -16.66
CA GLU A 310 -8.49 2.68 -15.49
C GLU A 310 -8.13 3.91 -14.64
N GLU A 311 -6.84 4.22 -14.49
CA GLU A 311 -6.40 5.46 -13.85
C GLU A 311 -6.98 6.69 -14.57
N ARG A 312 -7.01 6.67 -15.90
CA ARG A 312 -7.59 7.73 -16.73
C ARG A 312 -9.11 7.79 -16.62
N MET A 313 -9.77 6.63 -16.62
CA MET A 313 -11.22 6.51 -16.55
C MET A 313 -11.75 6.62 -15.11
N GLY A 314 -10.89 6.77 -14.11
CA GLY A 314 -11.28 6.93 -12.71
C GLY A 314 -11.72 5.64 -12.03
N GLN A 315 -11.03 4.54 -12.31
CA GLN A 315 -11.21 3.23 -11.66
C GLN A 315 -12.67 2.79 -11.49
N GLY A 316 -13.31 2.44 -12.59
CA GLY A 316 -14.56 1.68 -12.61
C GLY A 316 -15.76 2.36 -11.94
N TRP A 317 -16.29 3.46 -12.49
CA TRP A 317 -17.59 4.05 -12.13
C TRP A 317 -17.71 4.65 -10.71
N ARG A 318 -16.63 4.72 -9.93
CA ARG A 318 -16.66 5.34 -8.61
C ARG A 318 -16.31 6.82 -8.68
N ASN A 319 -17.06 7.59 -7.91
CA ASN A 319 -16.72 8.99 -7.64
C ASN A 319 -15.55 9.07 -6.68
N ILE A 320 -14.77 10.15 -6.74
CA ILE A 320 -13.71 10.43 -5.76
C ILE A 320 -14.19 11.52 -4.78
N TYR A 321 -13.74 11.39 -3.54
CA TYR A 321 -14.22 12.22 -2.44
C TYR A 321 -13.08 12.77 -1.58
N MET A 322 -13.13 14.06 -1.27
CA MET A 322 -12.23 14.71 -0.32
C MET A 322 -12.89 15.96 0.29
N ALA A 323 -12.82 16.08 1.62
CA ALA A 323 -13.25 17.28 2.36
C ALA A 323 -14.67 17.77 2.00
N GLY A 324 -15.64 16.86 1.97
CA GLY A 324 -17.03 17.18 1.62
C GLY A 324 -17.31 17.31 0.12
N ASN A 325 -16.28 17.33 -0.72
CA ASN A 325 -16.42 17.51 -2.17
C ASN A 325 -16.40 16.16 -2.90
N VAL A 326 -17.34 15.97 -3.83
CA VAL A 326 -17.42 14.82 -4.72
C VAL A 326 -17.04 15.22 -6.13
N ARG A 327 -16.11 14.52 -6.75
CA ARG A 327 -15.88 14.58 -8.19
C ARG A 327 -16.51 13.37 -8.84
N VAL A 328 -17.56 13.63 -9.60
CA VAL A 328 -18.37 12.58 -10.24
C VAL A 328 -17.60 11.98 -11.42
N ASN A 329 -17.49 10.68 -11.44
CA ASN A 329 -16.93 9.94 -12.55
C ASN A 329 -18.01 9.71 -13.63
N ARG A 330 -17.83 10.32 -14.79
CA ARG A 330 -18.75 10.18 -15.95
C ARG A 330 -18.35 9.03 -16.88
N GLY A 331 -17.23 8.34 -16.61
CA GLY A 331 -16.72 7.29 -17.47
C GLY A 331 -16.15 7.77 -18.82
N ASP A 332 -15.94 9.07 -18.98
CA ASP A 332 -15.49 9.71 -20.23
C ASP A 332 -13.98 10.10 -20.21
N GLY A 333 -13.26 9.74 -19.13
CA GLY A 333 -11.85 10.08 -18.96
C GLY A 333 -11.57 11.54 -18.56
N THR A 334 -12.60 12.30 -18.21
CA THR A 334 -12.46 13.70 -17.77
C THR A 334 -12.20 13.84 -16.28
N LEU A 335 -12.36 12.74 -15.51
CA LEU A 335 -12.10 12.75 -14.08
C LEU A 335 -10.66 13.17 -13.78
N ARG A 336 -10.51 14.16 -12.90
CA ARG A 336 -9.20 14.59 -12.37
C ARG A 336 -9.17 14.38 -10.87
N GLY A 337 -8.04 13.90 -10.36
CA GLY A 337 -7.78 13.77 -8.94
C GLY A 337 -7.75 15.14 -8.23
N PHE A 338 -7.95 15.13 -6.91
CA PHE A 338 -7.71 16.30 -6.08
C PHE A 338 -6.21 16.50 -5.88
N PRO A 339 -5.61 17.63 -6.30
CA PRO A 339 -4.22 17.90 -5.98
C PRO A 339 -3.99 17.87 -4.46
N GLY A 340 -2.94 17.18 -4.01
CA GLY A 340 -2.64 17.08 -2.58
C GLY A 340 -3.50 16.07 -1.80
N TYR A 341 -4.30 15.23 -2.46
CA TYR A 341 -5.16 14.25 -1.81
C TYR A 341 -4.43 13.37 -0.78
N TYR A 342 -3.27 12.85 -1.14
CA TYR A 342 -2.53 11.95 -0.25
C TYR A 342 -1.82 12.69 0.89
N PHE A 343 -1.46 13.97 0.72
CA PHE A 343 -1.03 14.82 1.84
C PHE A 343 -2.17 15.02 2.83
N TYR A 344 -3.36 15.38 2.32
CA TYR A 344 -4.56 15.52 3.14
C TYR A 344 -4.91 14.19 3.84
N ALA A 345 -4.88 13.09 3.12
CA ALA A 345 -5.15 11.78 3.70
C ALA A 345 -4.12 11.42 4.78
N ALA A 346 -2.82 11.61 4.55
CA ALA A 346 -1.78 11.33 5.53
C ALA A 346 -1.91 12.19 6.78
N PHE A 347 -2.29 13.46 6.65
CA PHE A 347 -2.50 14.36 7.78
C PHE A 347 -3.52 13.80 8.78
N PHE A 348 -4.59 13.18 8.30
CA PHE A 348 -5.62 12.58 9.17
C PHE A 348 -5.40 11.09 9.49
N LYS A 349 -4.71 10.35 8.61
CA LYS A 349 -4.59 8.88 8.72
C LYS A 349 -3.31 8.40 9.39
N VAL A 350 -2.36 9.28 9.67
CA VAL A 350 -1.14 8.96 10.40
C VAL A 350 -1.27 9.49 11.84
N PRO A 351 -0.91 8.72 12.88
CA PRO A 351 -0.93 9.21 14.26
C PRO A 351 -0.12 10.49 14.41
N ILE A 352 -0.63 11.49 15.13
CA ILE A 352 0.03 12.78 15.32
C ILE A 352 1.43 12.59 15.91
N ALA A 353 1.59 11.69 16.86
CA ALA A 353 2.87 11.37 17.46
C ALA A 353 3.91 10.89 16.42
N THR A 354 3.49 10.06 15.45
CA THR A 354 4.35 9.63 14.34
C THR A 354 4.75 10.79 13.44
N GLN A 355 3.81 11.71 13.16
CA GLN A 355 4.08 12.92 12.37
C GLN A 355 5.11 13.81 13.09
N ILE A 356 4.99 13.99 14.40
CA ILE A 356 5.95 14.77 15.22
C ILE A 356 7.35 14.14 15.13
N ILE A 357 7.46 12.81 15.30
CA ILE A 357 8.76 12.11 15.21
C ILE A 357 9.38 12.27 13.82
N PHE A 358 8.57 12.11 12.76
CA PHE A 358 9.02 12.27 11.38
C PHE A 358 9.53 13.70 11.11
N LEU A 359 8.78 14.73 11.52
CA LEU A 359 9.19 16.12 11.36
C LEU A 359 10.44 16.45 12.17
N ALA A 360 10.57 15.93 13.38
CA ALA A 360 11.78 16.09 14.20
C ALA A 360 13.00 15.38 13.57
N ALA A 361 12.81 14.18 12.98
CA ALA A 361 13.86 13.48 12.22
C ALA A 361 14.28 14.27 10.98
N LEU A 362 13.30 14.86 10.27
CA LEU A 362 13.52 15.69 9.09
C LEU A 362 14.24 17.00 9.45
N PHE A 363 13.85 17.65 10.54
CA PHE A 363 14.57 18.80 11.08
C PHE A 363 16.02 18.45 11.41
N GLY A 364 16.27 17.32 12.09
CA GLY A 364 17.60 16.81 12.37
C GLY A 364 18.42 16.47 11.11
N TYR A 365 17.75 16.09 10.02
CA TYR A 365 18.38 15.86 8.71
C TYR A 365 18.95 17.17 8.13
N PHE A 366 18.24 18.27 8.24
CA PHE A 366 18.67 19.56 7.70
C PHE A 366 19.62 20.34 8.62
N SER A 367 19.42 20.29 9.93
CA SER A 367 20.17 21.11 10.90
C SER A 367 21.65 20.69 11.09
N ARG A 368 21.98 19.40 10.95
CA ARG A 368 23.33 18.88 11.21
C ARG A 368 24.20 18.73 9.96
N ARG A 369 24.07 19.60 8.98
CA ARG A 369 24.72 19.47 7.66
C ARG A 369 26.25 19.47 7.69
N ALA A 370 26.88 20.16 8.64
CA ALA A 370 28.32 20.36 8.66
C ALA A 370 29.12 19.16 9.19
N GLN A 371 28.53 18.28 9.98
CA GLN A 371 29.24 17.15 10.60
C GLN A 371 29.52 16.02 9.59
N PRO A 372 30.78 15.48 9.52
CA PRO A 372 31.14 14.41 8.59
C PRO A 372 30.28 13.14 8.73
N ALA A 373 30.04 12.71 9.98
CA ALA A 373 29.15 11.57 10.26
C ALA A 373 27.72 11.78 9.74
N ALA A 374 27.17 12.98 9.88
CA ALA A 374 25.86 13.34 9.37
C ALA A 374 25.83 13.39 7.82
N ARG A 375 26.94 13.77 7.16
CA ARG A 375 27.04 13.72 5.69
C ARG A 375 27.02 12.28 5.19
N ARG A 376 27.74 11.36 5.84
CA ARG A 376 27.74 9.94 5.49
C ARG A 376 26.33 9.34 5.67
N LEU A 377 25.70 9.60 6.80
CA LEU A 377 24.35 9.10 7.07
C LEU A 377 23.33 9.62 6.04
N ARG A 378 23.39 10.90 5.68
CA ARG A 378 22.50 11.47 4.65
C ARG A 378 22.66 10.81 3.27
N ARG A 379 23.88 10.40 2.91
CA ARG A 379 24.11 9.65 1.67
C ARG A 379 23.38 8.31 1.68
N GLU A 380 23.30 7.65 2.83
CA GLU A 380 22.56 6.40 3.00
C GLU A 380 21.03 6.62 3.03
N GLU A 381 20.58 7.74 3.57
CA GLU A 381 19.16 8.09 3.71
C GLU A 381 18.46 8.46 2.40
N ILE A 382 19.19 8.73 1.32
CA ILE A 382 18.59 8.99 -0.02
C ILE A 382 17.77 7.79 -0.53
N PHE A 383 18.11 6.57 -0.09
CA PHE A 383 17.36 5.35 -0.43
C PHE A 383 15.98 5.29 0.23
N LEU A 384 15.76 6.11 1.27
CA LEU A 384 14.46 6.28 1.91
C LEU A 384 13.75 7.52 1.34
N LEU A 385 14.45 8.66 1.29
CA LEU A 385 13.85 9.96 1.00
C LEU A 385 13.50 10.16 -0.47
N ILE A 386 14.31 9.67 -1.41
CA ILE A 386 14.00 9.79 -2.86
C ILE A 386 12.73 9.01 -3.24
N PRO A 387 12.58 7.73 -2.86
CA PRO A 387 11.33 7.04 -3.12
C PRO A 387 10.12 7.71 -2.47
N ILE A 388 10.23 8.16 -1.21
CA ILE A 388 9.17 8.91 -0.53
C ILE A 388 8.77 10.12 -1.38
N LEU A 389 9.74 10.93 -1.82
CA LEU A 389 9.47 12.14 -2.61
C LEU A 389 8.83 11.81 -3.96
N VAL A 390 9.34 10.81 -4.69
CA VAL A 390 8.81 10.41 -6.01
C VAL A 390 7.37 9.90 -5.88
N TYR A 391 7.09 9.04 -4.92
CA TYR A 391 5.73 8.55 -4.67
C TYR A 391 4.81 9.71 -4.25
N TRP A 392 5.24 10.62 -3.34
CA TRP A 392 4.44 11.77 -2.95
C TRP A 392 4.11 12.70 -4.11
N ILE A 393 5.09 13.02 -4.98
CA ILE A 393 4.86 13.87 -6.16
C ILE A 393 3.89 13.19 -7.13
N TYR A 394 4.14 11.92 -7.46
CA TYR A 394 3.32 11.21 -8.43
C TYR A 394 1.86 11.06 -7.98
N PHE A 395 1.65 10.52 -6.78
CA PHE A 395 0.31 10.24 -6.30
C PHE A 395 -0.51 11.50 -5.96
N ASN A 396 0.12 12.58 -5.52
CA ASN A 396 -0.59 13.82 -5.22
C ASN A 396 -0.95 14.65 -6.44
N PHE A 397 -0.17 14.60 -7.52
CA PHE A 397 -0.33 15.53 -8.63
C PHE A 397 -0.66 14.90 -9.97
N PHE A 398 -0.38 13.60 -10.14
CA PHE A 398 -0.54 12.92 -11.42
C PHE A 398 -1.53 11.75 -11.39
N PHE A 399 -1.83 11.20 -10.21
CA PHE A 399 -2.69 10.04 -10.06
C PHE A 399 -4.15 10.47 -9.81
N ASN A 400 -5.08 9.94 -10.64
CA ASN A 400 -6.49 10.32 -10.60
C ASN A 400 -7.39 9.33 -9.82
N ALA A 401 -7.00 8.07 -9.69
CA ALA A 401 -7.80 7.04 -9.00
C ALA A 401 -7.62 7.10 -7.47
N GLN A 402 -8.09 8.18 -6.86
CA GLN A 402 -7.89 8.52 -5.45
C GLN A 402 -8.95 7.90 -4.55
N ILE A 403 -8.84 6.59 -4.32
CA ILE A 403 -9.81 5.80 -3.55
C ILE A 403 -9.33 5.41 -2.14
N GLY A 404 -8.08 5.71 -1.76
CA GLY A 404 -7.58 5.42 -0.41
C GLY A 404 -6.09 5.57 -0.24
N ILE A 405 -5.67 5.77 1.01
CA ILE A 405 -4.27 5.98 1.41
C ILE A 405 -3.38 4.76 1.15
N ARG A 406 -3.98 3.58 0.94
CA ARG A 406 -3.30 2.30 0.68
C ARG A 406 -2.35 2.33 -0.53
N HIS A 407 -2.59 3.21 -1.50
CA HIS A 407 -1.72 3.35 -2.67
C HIS A 407 -0.31 3.88 -2.34
N VAL A 408 -0.16 4.57 -1.23
CA VAL A 408 1.12 5.12 -0.75
C VAL A 408 1.66 4.40 0.49
N LEU A 409 1.20 3.19 0.77
CA LEU A 409 1.66 2.39 1.91
C LEU A 409 3.19 2.20 1.97
N PRO A 410 3.93 2.03 0.84
CA PRO A 410 5.39 2.00 0.85
C PRO A 410 6.02 3.26 1.46
N VAL A 411 5.40 4.43 1.27
CA VAL A 411 5.89 5.71 1.83
C VAL A 411 5.90 5.67 3.35
N PHE A 412 4.84 5.13 3.98
CA PHE A 412 4.76 5.04 5.44
C PHE A 412 5.82 4.12 6.01
N THR A 413 6.06 2.98 5.38
CA THR A 413 7.13 2.06 5.79
C THR A 413 8.50 2.71 5.72
N LEU A 414 8.83 3.38 4.60
CA LEU A 414 10.11 4.07 4.45
C LEU A 414 10.25 5.25 5.41
N ALA A 415 9.16 6.01 5.64
CA ALA A 415 9.11 7.08 6.62
C ALA A 415 9.30 6.56 8.06
N THR A 416 8.72 5.41 8.39
CA THR A 416 8.90 4.74 9.68
C THR A 416 10.35 4.32 9.91
N ILE A 417 11.04 3.80 8.88
CA ILE A 417 12.49 3.53 8.96
C ILE A 417 13.24 4.84 9.21
N PHE A 418 12.91 5.90 8.45
CA PHE A 418 13.57 7.21 8.61
C PHE A 418 13.35 7.84 9.98
N CYS A 419 12.20 7.59 10.63
CA CYS A 419 11.93 8.03 12.01
C CYS A 419 12.96 7.54 13.02
N GLY A 420 13.65 6.41 12.76
CA GLY A 420 14.76 5.92 13.58
C GLY A 420 15.88 6.95 13.76
N ARG A 421 16.04 7.88 12.81
CA ARG A 421 16.97 9.01 12.89
C ARG A 421 16.75 9.88 14.12
N PHE A 422 15.54 9.99 14.64
CA PHE A 422 15.21 10.75 15.83
C PHE A 422 16.10 10.36 17.04
N LEU A 423 16.44 9.06 17.14
CA LEU A 423 17.31 8.52 18.19
C LEU A 423 18.74 8.18 17.71
N ALA A 424 19.13 8.56 16.49
CA ALA A 424 20.47 8.34 15.95
C ALA A 424 21.53 9.36 16.47
N ALA A 425 21.08 10.43 17.11
CA ALA A 425 21.97 11.45 17.68
C ALA A 425 22.53 11.02 19.05
N PRO A 426 23.66 11.64 19.53
CA PRO A 426 24.20 11.34 20.84
C PRO A 426 23.09 11.41 21.88
N GLU A 427 22.99 10.37 22.67
CA GLU A 427 21.87 9.98 23.52
C GLU A 427 21.48 11.05 24.54
N SER A 428 20.53 11.92 24.20
CA SER A 428 19.90 12.74 25.22
C SER A 428 18.87 11.87 25.95
N LYS A 429 18.91 11.84 27.27
CA LYS A 429 17.89 11.18 28.10
C LYS A 429 16.49 11.72 27.74
N LEU A 430 16.39 13.03 27.53
CA LEU A 430 15.15 13.71 27.13
C LEU A 430 14.60 13.16 25.81
N GLY A 431 15.44 12.97 24.78
CA GLY A 431 15.01 12.39 23.49
C GLY A 431 14.47 10.97 23.63
N ARG A 432 15.07 10.15 24.51
CA ARG A 432 14.56 8.80 24.77
C ARG A 432 13.20 8.81 25.48
N TYR A 433 13.02 9.65 26.52
CA TYR A 433 11.71 9.80 27.18
C TYR A 433 10.66 10.33 26.21
N ALA A 434 10.99 11.34 25.39
CA ALA A 434 10.09 11.85 24.38
C ALA A 434 9.67 10.76 23.37
N ALA A 435 10.60 9.92 22.90
CA ALA A 435 10.29 8.80 22.01
C ALA A 435 9.34 7.79 22.67
N VAL A 436 9.55 7.42 23.92
CA VAL A 436 8.66 6.50 24.65
C VAL A 436 7.25 7.08 24.78
N ILE A 437 7.13 8.35 25.17
CA ILE A 437 5.82 9.02 25.31
C ILE A 437 5.11 9.08 23.95
N LEU A 438 5.81 9.47 22.88
CA LEU A 438 5.23 9.58 21.55
C LEU A 438 4.83 8.20 20.98
N VAL A 439 5.63 7.15 21.21
CA VAL A 439 5.26 5.77 20.83
C VAL A 439 4.05 5.29 21.60
N ALA A 440 4.00 5.54 22.91
CA ALA A 440 2.82 5.20 23.74
C ALA A 440 1.57 5.93 23.23
N TRP A 441 1.67 7.21 22.90
CA TRP A 441 0.58 7.98 22.31
C TRP A 441 0.14 7.39 20.97
N ALA A 442 1.07 7.11 20.04
CA ALA A 442 0.75 6.47 18.75
C ALA A 442 0.05 5.12 18.95
N GLY A 443 0.51 4.32 19.90
CA GLY A 443 -0.10 3.02 20.23
C GLY A 443 -1.52 3.16 20.78
N ILE A 444 -1.75 4.05 21.73
CA ILE A 444 -3.09 4.33 22.30
C ILE A 444 -4.03 4.83 21.21
N SER A 445 -3.57 5.78 20.38
CA SER A 445 -4.31 6.33 19.26
C SER A 445 -4.76 5.23 18.29
N ALA A 446 -3.81 4.41 17.80
CA ALA A 446 -4.11 3.32 16.87
C ALA A 446 -5.04 2.26 17.48
N LEU A 447 -4.73 1.78 18.70
CA LEU A 447 -5.49 0.73 19.38
C LEU A 447 -6.90 1.17 19.78
N SER A 448 -7.16 2.47 19.92
CA SER A 448 -8.49 3.00 20.18
C SER A 448 -9.51 2.72 19.06
N TYR A 449 -9.03 2.32 17.88
CA TYR A 449 -9.86 1.89 16.74
C TYR A 449 -9.93 0.36 16.59
N TYR A 450 -9.29 -0.41 17.49
CA TYR A 450 -9.37 -1.86 17.41
C TYR A 450 -10.84 -2.35 17.43
N PRO A 451 -11.24 -3.27 16.55
CA PRO A 451 -10.48 -3.95 15.48
C PRO A 451 -10.62 -3.27 14.09
N HIS A 452 -11.02 -2.00 14.00
CA HIS A 452 -11.44 -1.30 12.78
C HIS A 452 -10.36 -0.35 12.24
N PHE A 453 -9.13 -0.83 12.06
CA PHE A 453 -7.98 0.01 11.69
C PHE A 453 -8.11 0.72 10.34
N ILE A 454 -8.87 0.18 9.36
CA ILE A 454 -9.18 0.89 8.11
C ILE A 454 -9.84 2.23 8.38
N SER A 455 -10.71 2.29 9.39
CA SER A 455 -11.49 3.48 9.72
C SER A 455 -10.74 4.47 10.63
N TYR A 456 -9.45 4.26 10.89
CA TYR A 456 -8.65 5.13 11.75
C TYR A 456 -8.58 6.56 11.22
N PHE A 457 -8.79 7.51 12.11
CA PHE A 457 -8.46 8.92 11.98
C PHE A 457 -7.79 9.38 13.27
N ASN A 458 -6.80 10.25 13.15
CA ASN A 458 -6.09 10.78 14.31
C ASN A 458 -6.94 11.81 15.07
N GLU A 459 -6.37 12.37 16.13
CA GLU A 459 -7.04 13.24 17.09
C GLU A 459 -7.50 14.59 16.52
N PHE A 460 -7.11 14.95 15.27
CA PHE A 460 -7.69 16.08 14.55
C PHE A 460 -9.15 15.84 14.17
N VAL A 461 -9.65 14.62 14.28
CA VAL A 461 -11.07 14.26 14.15
C VAL A 461 -11.59 13.74 15.50
N PRO A 462 -11.93 14.64 16.44
CA PRO A 462 -12.33 14.25 17.79
C PRO A 462 -13.65 13.47 17.82
N ASP A 463 -14.61 13.85 16.98
CA ASP A 463 -15.85 13.08 16.81
C ASP A 463 -15.73 12.15 15.59
N ARG A 464 -15.50 10.88 15.88
CA ARG A 464 -15.27 9.82 14.88
C ARG A 464 -16.45 9.61 13.93
N LYS A 465 -17.67 9.95 14.34
CA LYS A 465 -18.86 9.90 13.50
C LYS A 465 -18.77 10.88 12.32
N LEU A 466 -17.96 11.93 12.47
CA LEU A 466 -17.77 12.96 11.45
C LEU A 466 -16.57 12.74 10.54
N ALA A 467 -15.85 11.63 10.69
CA ALA A 467 -14.69 11.27 9.85
C ALA A 467 -15.02 11.28 8.35
N TYR A 468 -16.26 10.94 7.99
CA TYR A 468 -16.75 10.98 6.61
C TYR A 468 -16.71 12.37 5.97
N ARG A 469 -16.68 13.44 6.77
CA ARG A 469 -16.55 14.82 6.26
C ARG A 469 -15.17 15.09 5.65
N HIS A 470 -14.19 14.30 6.01
CA HIS A 470 -12.82 14.43 5.51
C HIS A 470 -12.55 13.47 4.36
N LEU A 471 -12.68 12.18 4.59
CA LEU A 471 -12.36 11.12 3.64
C LEU A 471 -13.42 10.03 3.67
N ALA A 472 -13.54 9.32 2.56
CA ALA A 472 -14.42 8.17 2.40
C ALA A 472 -13.69 7.06 1.61
N ASP A 473 -14.46 6.16 0.98
CA ASP A 473 -13.96 4.99 0.27
C ASP A 473 -13.07 4.12 1.20
N SER A 474 -12.06 3.48 0.68
CA SER A 474 -11.16 2.60 1.45
C SER A 474 -10.31 3.32 2.52
N ASN A 475 -10.48 4.63 2.73
CA ASN A 475 -9.97 5.32 3.92
C ASN A 475 -10.85 5.14 5.15
N LEU A 476 -12.13 4.82 4.98
CA LEU A 476 -13.09 4.77 6.09
C LEU A 476 -13.86 3.45 6.09
N ASP A 477 -14.31 2.99 4.92
CA ASP A 477 -15.02 1.73 4.75
C ASP A 477 -14.61 1.03 3.45
N TRP A 478 -14.17 -0.21 3.56
CA TRP A 478 -13.83 -1.06 2.43
C TRP A 478 -14.61 -2.38 2.44
N ARG A 479 -15.81 -2.37 3.04
CA ARG A 479 -16.61 -3.54 3.41
C ARG A 479 -15.98 -4.38 4.53
N GLY A 480 -16.61 -5.53 4.81
CA GLY A 480 -16.16 -6.47 5.82
C GLY A 480 -16.69 -6.19 7.22
N ASN A 481 -17.60 -5.24 7.38
CA ASN A 481 -18.24 -4.90 8.65
C ASN A 481 -19.73 -5.27 8.70
N GLU A 482 -20.22 -6.07 7.76
CA GLU A 482 -21.63 -6.47 7.63
C GLU A 482 -22.14 -7.25 8.85
N TRP A 483 -21.26 -8.02 9.50
CA TRP A 483 -21.62 -8.73 10.75
C TRP A 483 -22.03 -7.75 11.85
N TYR A 484 -21.34 -6.63 12.01
CA TYR A 484 -21.65 -5.61 13.01
C TYR A 484 -22.97 -4.92 12.71
N LEU A 485 -23.30 -4.68 11.43
CA LEU A 485 -24.59 -4.15 11.01
C LEU A 485 -25.72 -5.14 11.34
N ALA A 486 -25.57 -6.41 10.99
CA ALA A 486 -26.57 -7.44 11.25
C ALA A 486 -26.84 -7.57 12.76
N GLU A 487 -25.80 -7.54 13.57
CA GLU A 487 -25.92 -7.59 15.03
C GLU A 487 -26.62 -6.34 15.60
N TYR A 488 -26.34 -5.15 15.03
CA TYR A 488 -27.02 -3.92 15.43
C TYR A 488 -28.52 -3.99 15.09
N VAL A 489 -28.88 -4.39 13.87
CA VAL A 489 -30.29 -4.54 13.44
C VAL A 489 -31.03 -5.54 14.31
N ARG A 490 -30.40 -6.66 14.67
CA ARG A 490 -30.97 -7.66 15.57
C ARG A 490 -31.30 -7.09 16.96
N ARG A 491 -30.47 -6.17 17.47
CA ARG A 491 -30.65 -5.52 18.78
C ARG A 491 -31.62 -4.33 18.76
N HIS A 492 -31.87 -3.77 17.59
CA HIS A 492 -32.72 -2.58 17.42
C HIS A 492 -33.84 -2.86 16.39
N PRO A 493 -34.90 -3.58 16.77
CA PRO A 493 -36.04 -3.82 15.89
C PRO A 493 -36.64 -2.50 15.39
N GLY A 494 -36.98 -2.44 14.10
CA GLY A 494 -37.56 -1.24 13.50
C GLY A 494 -36.56 -0.24 12.91
N VAL A 495 -35.26 -0.52 13.00
CA VAL A 495 -34.23 0.27 12.29
C VAL A 495 -34.40 0.13 10.77
N ILE A 496 -34.37 1.26 10.10
CA ILE A 496 -34.44 1.34 8.64
C ILE A 496 -33.01 1.36 8.07
N VAL A 497 -32.65 0.33 7.32
CA VAL A 497 -31.31 0.24 6.72
C VAL A 497 -31.36 0.73 5.29
N ASP A 498 -30.48 1.68 4.95
CA ASP A 498 -30.19 2.15 3.61
C ASP A 498 -31.44 2.65 2.83
N PRO A 499 -32.28 3.55 3.41
CA PRO A 499 -33.49 4.02 2.75
C PRO A 499 -33.15 4.90 1.54
N ARG A 500 -33.71 4.57 0.38
CA ARG A 500 -33.51 5.31 -0.86
C ARG A 500 -34.25 6.65 -0.93
N LYS A 501 -35.20 6.86 -0.04
CA LYS A 501 -36.03 8.07 0.03
C LYS A 501 -36.06 8.58 1.48
N PRO A 502 -36.31 9.89 1.69
CA PRO A 502 -36.48 10.44 3.02
C PRO A 502 -37.57 9.69 3.82
N GLN A 503 -37.20 9.21 5.00
CA GLN A 503 -38.09 8.49 5.93
C GLN A 503 -37.80 8.94 7.36
N ALA A 504 -38.83 8.95 8.22
CA ALA A 504 -38.68 9.19 9.65
C ALA A 504 -38.33 7.90 10.38
N GLY A 505 -37.63 8.04 11.49
CA GLY A 505 -37.24 6.93 12.37
C GLY A 505 -35.75 6.82 12.55
N ARG A 506 -35.31 5.72 13.14
CA ARG A 506 -33.89 5.41 13.26
C ARG A 506 -33.39 4.79 11.97
N ILE A 507 -32.47 5.49 11.33
CA ILE A 507 -31.95 5.18 9.99
C ILE A 507 -30.47 4.83 10.09
N VAL A 508 -30.05 3.77 9.39
CA VAL A 508 -28.65 3.39 9.23
C VAL A 508 -28.25 3.48 7.76
N VAL A 509 -27.19 4.22 7.45
CA VAL A 509 -26.72 4.44 6.08
C VAL A 509 -25.25 4.06 5.95
N PRO A 510 -24.86 3.29 4.90
CA PRO A 510 -23.45 3.05 4.60
C PRO A 510 -22.73 4.37 4.28
N VAL A 511 -21.55 4.58 4.88
CA VAL A 511 -20.82 5.85 4.78
C VAL A 511 -20.48 6.22 3.33
N ASN A 512 -20.09 5.25 2.50
CA ASN A 512 -19.74 5.48 1.09
C ASN A 512 -20.94 5.83 0.21
N ALA A 513 -22.13 5.31 0.56
CA ALA A 513 -23.39 5.70 -0.06
C ALA A 513 -23.80 7.11 0.38
N LEU A 514 -23.69 7.40 1.70
CA LEU A 514 -24.01 8.70 2.26
C LEU A 514 -23.29 9.85 1.54
N VAL A 515 -21.99 9.70 1.26
CA VAL A 515 -21.18 10.75 0.62
C VAL A 515 -21.18 10.69 -0.90
N GLY A 516 -21.81 9.70 -1.51
CA GLY A 516 -21.93 9.57 -2.96
C GLY A 516 -20.69 9.01 -3.66
N VAL A 517 -19.86 8.20 -2.99
CA VAL A 517 -18.70 7.53 -3.62
C VAL A 517 -19.14 6.44 -4.57
N ASN A 518 -20.08 5.59 -4.15
CA ASN A 518 -20.58 4.44 -4.92
C ASN A 518 -22.04 4.61 -5.38
N ARG A 519 -22.61 5.80 -5.21
CA ARG A 519 -23.96 6.19 -5.59
C ARG A 519 -24.02 7.65 -6.04
N SER A 520 -25.20 8.13 -6.45
CA SER A 520 -25.40 9.56 -6.71
C SER A 520 -25.17 10.37 -5.44
N PRO A 521 -24.38 11.45 -5.48
CA PRO A 521 -24.23 12.37 -4.35
C PRO A 521 -25.54 12.99 -3.88
N GLU A 522 -26.56 13.06 -4.74
CA GLU A 522 -27.86 13.66 -4.43
C GLU A 522 -28.76 12.73 -3.59
N GLU A 523 -28.51 11.40 -3.62
CA GLU A 523 -29.39 10.40 -2.98
C GLU A 523 -29.57 10.64 -1.48
N TYR A 524 -28.48 10.96 -0.76
CA TYR A 524 -28.50 11.23 0.68
C TYR A 524 -28.22 12.69 1.03
N ARG A 525 -28.38 13.62 0.07
CA ARG A 525 -28.14 15.05 0.31
C ARG A 525 -28.99 15.58 1.44
N TRP A 526 -30.29 15.21 1.44
CA TRP A 526 -31.25 15.58 2.47
C TRP A 526 -30.79 15.18 3.88
N LEU A 527 -30.13 14.02 4.01
CA LEU A 527 -29.63 13.54 5.30
C LEU A 527 -28.35 14.27 5.73
N ARG A 528 -27.42 14.47 4.80
CA ARG A 528 -26.16 15.16 5.07
C ARG A 528 -26.32 16.64 5.43
N GLU A 529 -27.27 17.32 4.81
CA GLU A 529 -27.46 18.78 4.99
C GLU A 529 -28.30 19.11 6.22
N HIS A 530 -29.21 18.21 6.62
CA HIS A 530 -30.17 18.54 7.68
C HIS A 530 -29.99 17.75 8.98
N PHE A 531 -29.21 16.66 8.95
CA PHE A 531 -29.04 15.80 10.12
C PHE A 531 -27.57 15.51 10.43
N THR A 532 -27.29 15.30 11.71
CA THR A 532 -25.98 14.84 12.18
C THR A 532 -26.14 13.41 12.70
N PRO A 533 -25.17 12.51 12.40
CA PRO A 533 -25.26 11.14 12.91
C PRO A 533 -25.18 11.12 14.43
N VAL A 534 -26.08 10.37 15.05
CA VAL A 534 -26.13 10.18 16.51
C VAL A 534 -25.15 9.09 16.96
N ASP A 535 -24.88 8.09 16.12
CA ASP A 535 -23.99 6.98 16.40
C ASP A 535 -23.34 6.42 15.12
N HIS A 536 -22.44 5.46 15.26
CA HIS A 536 -21.85 4.70 14.17
C HIS A 536 -21.76 3.20 14.49
N ILE A 537 -21.81 2.37 13.45
CA ILE A 537 -21.59 0.92 13.54
C ILE A 537 -20.29 0.61 12.82
N ALA A 538 -19.26 0.19 13.56
CA ALA A 538 -17.93 -0.13 13.02
C ALA A 538 -17.34 0.97 12.11
N TYR A 539 -17.74 2.23 12.29
CA TYR A 539 -17.38 3.41 11.47
C TYR A 539 -17.84 3.32 10.00
N SER A 540 -18.31 2.17 9.53
CA SER A 540 -18.77 1.92 8.16
C SER A 540 -20.20 2.34 7.91
N PHE A 541 -21.01 2.38 8.96
CA PHE A 541 -22.43 2.75 8.90
C PHE A 541 -22.69 3.83 9.92
N LEU A 542 -23.44 4.86 9.50
CA LEU A 542 -23.83 5.97 10.36
C LEU A 542 -25.29 5.87 10.73
N VAL A 543 -25.60 6.13 12.00
CA VAL A 543 -26.93 6.07 12.57
C VAL A 543 -27.49 7.46 12.71
N TYR A 544 -28.72 7.66 12.27
CA TYR A 544 -29.45 8.92 12.37
C TYR A 544 -30.80 8.69 13.02
N ASP A 545 -31.24 9.62 13.85
CA ASP A 545 -32.61 9.72 14.32
C ASP A 545 -33.30 10.87 13.57
N VAL A 546 -34.28 10.54 12.74
CA VAL A 546 -34.99 11.49 11.86
C VAL A 546 -36.42 11.67 12.37
N PRO A 547 -36.76 12.82 12.98
CA PRO A 547 -38.10 13.14 13.41
C PRO A 547 -39.06 13.30 12.22
N LYS A 548 -40.31 12.90 12.38
CA LYS A 548 -41.34 13.00 11.30
C LYS A 548 -41.54 14.45 10.85
N GLU A 549 -41.46 15.39 11.76
CA GLU A 549 -41.69 16.82 11.55
C GLU A 549 -40.58 17.45 10.69
N MET A 550 -39.39 16.87 10.66
CA MET A 550 -38.22 17.38 9.92
C MET A 550 -38.04 16.75 8.53
N LEU A 551 -38.93 15.88 8.11
CA LEU A 551 -38.89 15.36 6.76
C LEU A 551 -39.11 16.49 5.75
N PRO A 552 -38.33 16.57 4.65
CA PRO A 552 -38.60 17.50 3.56
C PRO A 552 -40.04 17.27 3.07
N GLN A 553 -40.91 18.26 3.30
CA GLN A 553 -42.28 18.19 2.75
C GLN A 553 -42.15 18.11 1.24
N GLY A 554 -42.76 17.09 0.63
CA GLY A 554 -42.64 16.80 -0.79
C GLY A 554 -43.06 17.98 -1.66
N GLY A 555 -42.12 18.83 -2.01
CA GLY A 555 -42.26 19.98 -2.89
C GLY A 555 -41.53 19.73 -4.21
N GLY A 556 -42.30 19.55 -5.27
CA GLY A 556 -41.82 19.69 -6.64
C GLY A 556 -41.50 18.40 -7.37
N ARG A 557 -42.37 18.04 -8.29
CA ARG A 557 -42.11 17.09 -9.35
C ARG A 557 -40.76 17.38 -10.01
N SER A 558 -39.73 16.67 -9.61
CA SER A 558 -38.51 16.58 -10.40
C SER A 558 -38.88 15.81 -11.67
N LYS A 559 -38.75 16.44 -12.82
CA LYS A 559 -38.78 15.77 -14.11
C LYS A 559 -37.82 14.59 -14.07
N SER A 560 -38.34 13.39 -14.17
CA SER A 560 -37.53 12.17 -14.32
C SER A 560 -36.55 12.36 -15.49
N PRO A 561 -35.27 12.12 -15.33
CA PRO A 561 -34.39 11.94 -16.48
C PRO A 561 -34.89 10.71 -17.25
N LYS A 562 -35.03 10.85 -18.57
CA LYS A 562 -35.35 9.73 -19.46
C LYS A 562 -34.36 8.59 -19.20
N GLU A 563 -34.88 7.44 -18.85
CA GLU A 563 -34.14 6.20 -18.79
C GLU A 563 -33.44 5.98 -20.13
N SER A 564 -32.12 5.93 -20.10
CA SER A 564 -31.36 5.40 -21.21
C SER A 564 -31.51 3.89 -21.22
N PRO A 565 -31.74 3.26 -22.39
CA PRO A 565 -31.91 1.81 -22.47
C PRO A 565 -30.62 1.09 -22.02
N PRO A 566 -30.73 -0.11 -21.42
CA PRO A 566 -29.58 -0.89 -21.01
C PRO A 566 -28.75 -1.29 -22.23
N PRO A 567 -27.40 -1.33 -22.11
CA PRO A 567 -26.56 -1.81 -23.18
C PRO A 567 -26.81 -3.29 -23.43
N ALA A 568 -27.00 -3.65 -24.71
CA ALA A 568 -27.17 -5.01 -25.17
C ALA A 568 -25.98 -5.90 -24.74
N SER A 569 -26.30 -7.06 -24.22
CA SER A 569 -25.41 -8.17 -23.93
C SER A 569 -24.68 -8.61 -25.21
N GLN A 570 -23.36 -8.47 -25.23
CA GLN A 570 -22.42 -9.28 -26.01
C GLN A 570 -21.20 -9.61 -25.18
#